data_6426d38c64df54e9a5637892438c6404
#
_entry.id   6426d38c64df54e9a5637892438c6404
#
_cell.length_a   1.000
_cell.length_b   1.000
_cell.length_c   1.000
_cell.angle_alpha   90.00
_cell.angle_beta   90.00
_cell.angle_gamma   90.00
#
_symmetry.space_group_name_H-M   'P 1'
#
loop_
_entity.id
_entity.type
_entity.pdbx_description
1 polymer ?
#
loop_
_entity_poly.entity_id
_entity_poly.type
_entity_poly.pdbx_seq_one_letter_code
_entity_poly.pdbx_strand_id
1 'polypeptide(L)'
;MSDTAPSEYFEILELHDREFQKLSVESQIYCVPVDVLEEQRLENQHQVLRYLFDDRLFFPPVKCPRRILDCGYGRGHWALDMALNYPHSEVTAIDLYPAPELPDDQPDNLECEVWDLNEPLVPSYKPNTYDLIHSRFVAPGIKKHRWPGYMRDMCRLLRPGGWVQTVELYYIIQSDSGLLTDGHALMQWSNGYRYSMDSDRDPRAGRNLGQLMRNAGLEDVNEVTYRLPIGGWSTDPKMRHVGELNLENFGAMLDSLAVWPFIEKLEWSKDQVAALTCKAREEAKDTRLKLYMPL
;
A
#
# COMPACT_ATOMS: atom_id res chain seq x y z
N MET A 1 -1.05 29.38 5.68
CA MET A 1 -0.22 29.16 6.89
C MET A 1 0.02 27.66 6.92
N SER A 2 1.23 27.22 6.64
CA SER A 2 1.58 25.80 6.78
C SER A 2 1.59 25.53 8.30
N ASP A 3 0.51 25.00 8.84
CA ASP A 3 0.55 24.39 10.16
C ASP A 3 1.43 23.14 10.00
N THR A 4 2.68 23.24 10.44
CA THR A 4 3.54 22.06 10.54
C THR A 4 2.85 21.05 11.41
N ALA A 5 2.79 19.78 10.96
CA ALA A 5 2.19 18.70 11.73
C ALA A 5 2.75 18.69 13.17
N PRO A 6 1.94 18.35 14.18
CA PRO A 6 2.42 18.25 15.56
C PRO A 6 3.66 17.37 15.67
N SER A 7 4.59 17.73 16.56
CA SER A 7 5.89 17.06 16.68
C SER A 7 5.77 15.55 17.00
N GLU A 8 4.69 15.12 17.62
CA GLU A 8 4.42 13.72 17.95
C GLU A 8 4.34 12.80 16.72
N TYR A 9 3.97 13.35 15.54
CA TYR A 9 3.92 12.56 14.30
C TYR A 9 5.30 12.26 13.72
N PHE A 10 6.34 12.96 14.17
CA PHE A 10 7.74 12.76 13.75
C PHE A 10 8.56 11.92 14.74
N GLU A 11 7.97 11.53 15.89
CA GLU A 11 8.68 10.73 16.86
C GLU A 11 8.92 9.31 16.35
N ILE A 12 10.18 8.88 16.41
CA ILE A 12 10.62 7.54 15.98
C ILE A 12 10.87 6.66 17.21
N LEU A 13 10.48 5.41 17.09
CA LEU A 13 10.73 4.34 18.05
C LEU A 13 11.55 3.24 17.38
N GLU A 14 12.72 2.92 17.94
CA GLU A 14 13.50 1.78 17.49
C GLU A 14 13.01 0.49 18.16
N LEU A 15 12.53 -0.46 17.34
CA LEU A 15 12.06 -1.78 17.77
C LEU A 15 12.58 -2.84 16.82
N HIS A 16 13.15 -3.91 17.38
CA HIS A 16 13.58 -5.08 16.61
C HIS A 16 14.57 -4.72 15.48
N ASP A 17 15.50 -3.78 15.76
CA ASP A 17 16.50 -3.25 14.84
C ASP A 17 15.91 -2.54 13.60
N ARG A 18 14.67 -2.02 13.71
CA ARG A 18 13.95 -1.24 12.71
C ARG A 18 13.37 0.02 13.35
N GLU A 19 13.18 1.07 12.55
CA GLU A 19 12.58 2.32 13.00
C GLU A 19 11.09 2.36 12.63
N PHE A 20 10.27 2.76 13.60
CA PHE A 20 8.82 2.89 13.45
C PHE A 20 8.37 4.28 13.89
N GLN A 21 7.29 4.78 13.30
CA GLN A 21 6.61 5.93 13.88
C GLN A 21 6.01 5.54 15.23
N LYS A 22 6.42 6.24 16.28
CA LYS A 22 6.03 5.94 17.65
C LYS A 22 4.52 5.96 17.85
N LEU A 23 3.85 7.03 17.40
CA LEU A 23 2.40 7.17 17.50
C LEU A 23 1.66 5.99 16.85
N SER A 24 2.09 5.57 15.66
CA SER A 24 1.47 4.45 14.92
C SER A 24 1.57 3.14 15.68
N VAL A 25 2.71 2.86 16.30
CA VAL A 25 2.93 1.62 17.07
C VAL A 25 2.13 1.65 18.37
N GLU A 26 2.23 2.73 19.16
CA GLU A 26 1.53 2.87 20.44
C GLU A 26 0.00 2.82 20.27
N SER A 27 -0.52 3.40 19.19
CA SER A 27 -1.95 3.39 18.86
C SER A 27 -2.37 2.19 17.99
N GLN A 28 -1.43 1.33 17.63
CA GLN A 28 -1.63 0.16 16.76
C GLN A 28 -2.35 0.51 15.44
N ILE A 29 -1.97 1.63 14.81
CA ILE A 29 -2.57 2.10 13.55
C ILE A 29 -1.84 1.50 12.36
N TYR A 30 -0.53 1.77 12.23
CA TYR A 30 0.29 1.30 11.13
C TYR A 30 1.64 0.83 11.65
N CYS A 31 1.78 -0.48 11.82
CA CYS A 31 2.95 -1.10 12.46
C CYS A 31 3.92 -1.68 11.41
N VAL A 32 4.26 -0.86 10.42
CA VAL A 32 5.28 -1.15 9.40
C VAL A 32 6.43 -0.17 9.64
N PRO A 33 7.69 -0.58 9.42
CA PRO A 33 8.84 0.31 9.57
C PRO A 33 8.74 1.58 8.70
N VAL A 34 9.45 2.63 9.13
CA VAL A 34 9.55 3.90 8.38
C VAL A 34 11.00 4.28 8.07
N ASP A 35 11.91 3.34 8.22
CA ASP A 35 13.35 3.49 7.99
C ASP A 35 13.74 3.48 6.50
N VAL A 36 15.01 3.72 6.23
CA VAL A 36 15.60 3.75 4.87
C VAL A 36 15.36 2.46 4.09
N LEU A 37 15.32 1.29 4.75
CA LEU A 37 15.05 0.01 4.08
C LEU A 37 13.61 -0.06 3.56
N GLU A 38 12.66 0.42 4.35
CA GLU A 38 11.26 0.50 3.92
C GLU A 38 11.06 1.57 2.85
N GLU A 39 11.75 2.70 2.95
CA GLU A 39 11.74 3.73 1.91
C GLU A 39 12.19 3.16 0.56
N GLN A 40 13.33 2.48 0.52
CA GLN A 40 13.82 1.83 -0.70
C GLN A 40 12.84 0.78 -1.23
N ARG A 41 12.21 0.01 -0.34
CA ARG A 41 11.18 -0.96 -0.73
C ARG A 41 9.98 -0.29 -1.38
N LEU A 42 9.51 0.84 -0.83
CA LEU A 42 8.36 1.59 -1.39
C LEU A 42 8.69 2.21 -2.76
N GLU A 43 9.92 2.68 -2.95
CA GLU A 43 10.41 3.12 -4.26
C GLU A 43 10.41 1.98 -5.27
N ASN A 44 11.00 0.83 -4.92
CA ASN A 44 11.01 -0.36 -5.76
C ASN A 44 9.57 -0.80 -6.11
N GLN A 45 8.66 -0.78 -5.13
CA GLN A 45 7.24 -1.08 -5.34
C GLN A 45 6.60 -0.13 -6.34
N HIS A 46 6.89 1.16 -6.23
CA HIS A 46 6.38 2.15 -7.18
C HIS A 46 6.87 1.88 -8.61
N GLN A 47 8.16 1.58 -8.78
CA GLN A 47 8.73 1.22 -10.09
C GLN A 47 8.11 -0.04 -10.67
N VAL A 48 7.94 -1.09 -9.87
CA VAL A 48 7.25 -2.34 -10.28
C VAL A 48 5.84 -2.03 -10.83
N LEU A 49 5.08 -1.16 -10.15
CA LEU A 49 3.74 -0.81 -10.60
C LEU A 49 3.76 0.07 -11.87
N ARG A 50 4.72 0.96 -12.01
CA ARG A 50 4.89 1.74 -13.25
C ARG A 50 5.08 0.81 -14.44
N TYR A 51 5.96 -0.17 -14.33
CA TYR A 51 6.16 -1.19 -15.37
C TYR A 51 4.90 -2.03 -15.61
N LEU A 52 4.25 -2.49 -14.54
CA LEU A 52 3.03 -3.30 -14.64
C LEU A 52 1.92 -2.54 -15.40
N PHE A 53 1.78 -1.26 -15.13
CA PHE A 53 0.69 -0.40 -15.64
C PHE A 53 1.07 0.41 -16.88
N ASP A 54 2.21 0.13 -17.53
CA ASP A 54 2.71 0.86 -18.72
C ASP A 54 2.80 2.37 -18.45
N ASP A 55 3.41 2.75 -17.33
CA ASP A 55 3.56 4.13 -16.82
C ASP A 55 2.23 4.88 -16.58
N ARG A 56 1.10 4.20 -16.58
CA ARG A 56 -0.19 4.81 -16.25
C ARG A 56 -0.33 4.98 -14.74
N LEU A 57 -0.51 6.20 -14.29
CA LEU A 57 -0.72 6.51 -12.87
C LEU A 57 -2.15 6.20 -12.42
N PHE A 58 -3.12 6.28 -13.32
CA PHE A 58 -4.51 5.92 -13.04
C PHE A 58 -5.23 5.38 -14.28
N PHE A 59 -6.32 4.63 -14.07
CA PHE A 59 -7.13 4.01 -15.12
C PHE A 59 -8.48 4.70 -15.37
N PRO A 60 -9.09 5.38 -14.40
CA PRO A 60 -10.32 6.13 -14.60
C PRO A 60 -10.27 7.06 -15.81
N PRO A 61 -11.38 7.26 -16.55
CA PRO A 61 -11.40 8.03 -17.81
C PRO A 61 -11.41 9.55 -17.58
N VAL A 62 -10.65 10.02 -16.61
CA VAL A 62 -10.45 11.45 -16.30
C VAL A 62 -9.32 11.98 -17.16
N LYS A 63 -9.58 12.94 -18.03
CA LYS A 63 -8.55 13.48 -18.94
C LYS A 63 -7.61 14.48 -18.26
N CYS A 64 -8.16 15.41 -17.49
CA CYS A 64 -7.44 16.49 -16.82
C CYS A 64 -8.02 16.71 -15.43
N PRO A 65 -7.69 15.87 -14.45
CA PRO A 65 -8.16 16.08 -13.08
C PRO A 65 -7.59 17.42 -12.57
N ARG A 66 -8.42 18.24 -11.96
CA ARG A 66 -7.97 19.50 -11.36
C ARG A 66 -7.71 19.41 -9.87
N ARG A 67 -8.48 18.56 -9.19
CA ARG A 67 -8.33 18.30 -7.76
C ARG A 67 -8.19 16.81 -7.53
N ILE A 68 -7.05 16.46 -6.98
CA ILE A 68 -6.63 15.08 -6.76
C ILE A 68 -6.39 14.89 -5.27
N LEU A 69 -6.87 13.77 -4.73
CA LEU A 69 -6.57 13.34 -3.36
C LEU A 69 -5.85 12.00 -3.41
N ASP A 70 -4.66 11.92 -2.82
CA ASP A 70 -3.93 10.67 -2.60
C ASP A 70 -4.04 10.26 -1.13
N CYS A 71 -4.71 9.15 -0.86
CA CYS A 71 -4.95 8.64 0.49
C CYS A 71 -3.94 7.54 0.82
N GLY A 72 -3.07 7.80 1.80
CA GLY A 72 -1.97 6.91 2.14
C GLY A 72 -0.80 7.08 1.16
N TYR A 73 -0.27 8.31 1.07
CA TYR A 73 0.76 8.61 0.08
C TYR A 73 2.13 7.96 0.38
N GLY A 74 2.37 7.47 1.60
CA GLY A 74 3.63 6.86 2.02
C GLY A 74 4.82 7.80 1.83
N ARG A 75 5.74 7.50 0.89
CA ARG A 75 6.87 8.36 0.54
C ARG A 75 6.57 9.37 -0.58
N GLY A 76 5.32 9.49 -1.02
CA GLY A 76 4.88 10.49 -1.95
C GLY A 76 5.15 10.22 -3.43
N HIS A 77 5.73 9.08 -3.80
CA HIS A 77 6.13 8.83 -5.20
C HIS A 77 4.99 8.99 -6.21
N TRP A 78 3.78 8.47 -5.90
CA TRP A 78 2.64 8.62 -6.81
C TRP A 78 2.10 10.05 -6.84
N ALA A 79 2.01 10.70 -5.68
CA ALA A 79 1.54 12.08 -5.58
C ALA A 79 2.48 13.05 -6.31
N LEU A 80 3.80 12.84 -6.19
CA LEU A 80 4.84 13.61 -6.91
C LEU A 80 4.71 13.39 -8.42
N ASP A 81 4.61 12.15 -8.89
CA ASP A 81 4.39 11.86 -10.31
C ASP A 81 3.13 12.53 -10.83
N MET A 82 2.03 12.53 -10.05
CA MET A 82 0.81 13.23 -10.43
C MET A 82 1.01 14.74 -10.52
N ALA A 83 1.66 15.35 -9.53
CA ALA A 83 1.91 16.81 -9.53
C ALA A 83 2.75 17.24 -10.72
N LEU A 84 3.81 16.48 -11.04
CA LEU A 84 4.69 16.74 -12.18
C LEU A 84 4.00 16.55 -13.54
N ASN A 85 3.19 15.48 -13.69
CA ASN A 85 2.52 15.20 -14.96
C ASN A 85 1.27 16.06 -15.18
N TYR A 86 0.69 16.61 -14.11
CA TYR A 86 -0.51 17.47 -14.15
C TYR A 86 -0.25 18.81 -13.44
N PRO A 87 0.62 19.68 -13.97
CA PRO A 87 1.04 20.92 -13.30
C PRO A 87 -0.08 21.94 -13.06
N HIS A 88 -1.26 21.73 -13.65
CA HIS A 88 -2.44 22.58 -13.43
C HIS A 88 -3.45 21.96 -12.43
N SER A 89 -3.10 20.82 -11.83
CA SER A 89 -3.90 20.17 -10.81
C SER A 89 -3.45 20.62 -9.42
N GLU A 90 -4.39 20.65 -8.48
CA GLU A 90 -4.10 20.72 -7.05
C GLU A 90 -4.06 19.28 -6.54
N VAL A 91 -2.91 18.84 -6.04
CA VAL A 91 -2.71 17.50 -5.49
C VAL A 91 -2.61 17.60 -3.97
N THR A 92 -3.58 17.05 -3.25
CA THR A 92 -3.51 16.87 -1.80
C THR A 92 -3.15 15.42 -1.51
N ALA A 93 -2.12 15.20 -0.72
CA ALA A 93 -1.66 13.88 -0.32
C ALA A 93 -1.74 13.75 1.21
N ILE A 94 -2.41 12.71 1.71
CA ILE A 94 -2.63 12.50 3.14
C ILE A 94 -2.05 11.19 3.61
N ASP A 95 -1.31 11.21 4.72
CA ASP A 95 -0.77 10.02 5.37
C ASP A 95 -0.63 10.25 6.87
N LEU A 96 -0.57 9.17 7.65
CA LEU A 96 -0.35 9.27 9.09
C LEU A 96 1.09 9.66 9.42
N TYR A 97 2.05 9.14 8.67
CA TYR A 97 3.46 9.47 8.83
C TYR A 97 3.88 10.49 7.77
N PRO A 98 4.16 11.75 8.18
CA PRO A 98 4.62 12.75 7.23
C PRO A 98 5.97 12.32 6.65
N ALA A 99 6.10 12.33 5.33
CA ALA A 99 7.38 12.08 4.68
C ALA A 99 8.39 13.13 5.17
N PRO A 100 9.49 12.73 5.82
CA PRO A 100 10.38 13.69 6.50
C PRO A 100 11.09 14.63 5.53
N GLU A 101 11.26 14.21 4.30
CA GLU A 101 11.96 15.00 3.27
C GLU A 101 11.32 14.73 1.91
N LEU A 102 10.33 15.53 1.55
CA LEU A 102 10.07 15.75 0.13
C LEU A 102 11.23 16.58 -0.45
N PRO A 103 11.61 16.39 -1.73
CA PRO A 103 12.68 17.16 -2.34
C PRO A 103 12.50 18.66 -2.11
N ASP A 104 13.61 19.40 -1.90
CA ASP A 104 13.61 20.88 -1.76
C ASP A 104 12.91 21.58 -2.94
N ASP A 105 12.78 20.91 -4.08
CA ASP A 105 12.12 21.32 -5.30
C ASP A 105 10.72 20.71 -5.48
N GLN A 106 10.02 20.39 -4.38
CA GLN A 106 8.64 19.91 -4.43
C GLN A 106 7.77 20.83 -5.31
N PRO A 107 6.96 20.27 -6.22
CA PRO A 107 6.06 21.06 -7.05
C PRO A 107 5.08 21.90 -6.21
N ASP A 108 4.91 23.19 -6.56
CA ASP A 108 4.02 24.14 -5.87
C ASP A 108 2.56 23.65 -5.81
N ASN A 109 2.17 22.73 -6.65
CA ASN A 109 0.84 22.18 -6.75
C ASN A 109 0.63 20.85 -5.96
N LEU A 110 1.61 20.46 -5.11
CA LEU A 110 1.51 19.30 -4.20
C LEU A 110 1.49 19.79 -2.76
N GLU A 111 0.45 19.42 -2.02
CA GLU A 111 0.31 19.67 -0.59
C GLU A 111 0.22 18.34 0.15
N CYS A 112 1.09 18.14 1.15
CA CYS A 112 1.10 16.96 1.99
C CYS A 112 0.59 17.28 3.39
N GLU A 113 -0.38 16.50 3.86
CA GLU A 113 -1.04 16.70 5.15
C GLU A 113 -0.99 15.42 6.00
N VAL A 114 -0.99 15.59 7.31
CA VAL A 114 -1.07 14.45 8.25
C VAL A 114 -2.52 14.11 8.51
N TRP A 115 -2.88 12.83 8.27
CA TRP A 115 -4.22 12.34 8.54
C TRP A 115 -4.24 10.82 8.80
N ASP A 116 -4.96 10.40 9.85
CA ASP A 116 -5.26 8.98 10.06
C ASP A 116 -6.47 8.58 9.19
N LEU A 117 -6.27 7.70 8.23
CA LEU A 117 -7.35 7.19 7.37
C LEU A 117 -8.42 6.39 8.13
N ASN A 118 -8.17 6.02 9.39
CA ASN A 118 -9.18 5.43 10.26
C ASN A 118 -10.17 6.47 10.80
N GLU A 119 -9.80 7.75 10.79
CA GLU A 119 -10.68 8.85 11.11
C GLU A 119 -11.54 9.26 9.90
N PRO A 120 -12.75 9.80 10.11
CA PRO A 120 -13.59 10.27 9.03
C PRO A 120 -12.91 11.39 8.22
N LEU A 121 -12.89 11.26 6.89
CA LEU A 121 -12.38 12.33 6.02
C LEU A 121 -13.32 13.53 5.94
N VAL A 122 -14.62 13.31 6.09
CA VAL A 122 -15.64 14.36 6.11
C VAL A 122 -16.01 14.65 7.58
N PRO A 123 -16.08 15.92 8.05
CA PRO A 123 -16.11 17.17 7.25
C PRO A 123 -14.75 17.86 7.03
N SER A 124 -13.63 17.30 7.50
CA SER A 124 -12.30 17.92 7.38
C SER A 124 -11.94 18.21 5.93
N TYR A 125 -12.20 17.27 5.04
CA TYR A 125 -12.12 17.48 3.60
C TYR A 125 -13.52 17.80 3.05
N LYS A 126 -13.57 18.83 2.19
CA LYS A 126 -14.82 19.35 1.67
C LYS A 126 -15.50 18.36 0.71
N PRO A 127 -16.81 18.03 0.91
CA PRO A 127 -17.57 17.20 -0.03
C PRO A 127 -17.64 17.80 -1.44
N ASN A 128 -17.84 16.94 -2.44
CA ASN A 128 -17.99 17.31 -3.86
C ASN A 128 -16.82 18.14 -4.41
N THR A 129 -15.60 17.75 -4.06
CA THR A 129 -14.41 18.56 -4.38
C THR A 129 -13.51 17.91 -5.40
N TYR A 130 -13.25 16.60 -5.25
CA TYR A 130 -12.18 15.94 -6.00
C TYR A 130 -12.66 15.34 -7.32
N ASP A 131 -11.81 15.47 -8.34
CA ASP A 131 -11.97 14.84 -9.66
C ASP A 131 -11.51 13.39 -9.66
N LEU A 132 -10.41 13.16 -8.91
CA LEU A 132 -9.78 11.86 -8.77
C LEU A 132 -9.34 11.66 -7.32
N ILE A 133 -9.74 10.54 -6.75
CA ILE A 133 -9.23 10.07 -5.46
C ILE A 133 -8.47 8.77 -5.71
N HIS A 134 -7.25 8.70 -5.22
CA HIS A 134 -6.39 7.53 -5.29
C HIS A 134 -6.11 6.99 -3.89
N SER A 135 -6.02 5.68 -3.77
CA SER A 135 -5.63 4.99 -2.53
C SER A 135 -4.95 3.67 -2.88
N ARG A 136 -3.75 3.44 -2.33
CA ARG A 136 -2.94 2.28 -2.70
C ARG A 136 -2.19 1.69 -1.51
N PHE A 137 -2.37 0.36 -1.30
CA PHE A 137 -1.67 -0.43 -0.28
C PHE A 137 -1.89 0.07 1.15
N VAL A 138 -3.07 0.57 1.43
CA VAL A 138 -3.44 1.07 2.77
C VAL A 138 -4.01 -0.02 3.69
N ALA A 139 -4.27 -1.23 3.17
CA ALA A 139 -4.86 -2.32 3.94
C ALA A 139 -4.12 -2.67 5.24
N PRO A 140 -2.78 -2.59 5.34
CA PRO A 140 -2.09 -2.79 6.61
C PRO A 140 -2.44 -1.74 7.69
N GLY A 141 -2.85 -0.54 7.30
CA GLY A 141 -3.20 0.57 8.20
C GLY A 141 -4.70 0.73 8.47
N ILE A 142 -5.56 0.30 7.56
CA ILE A 142 -7.03 0.48 7.69
C ILE A 142 -7.64 -0.61 8.58
N LYS A 143 -8.33 -0.20 9.66
CA LYS A 143 -9.07 -1.11 10.52
C LYS A 143 -10.23 -1.76 9.75
N LYS A 144 -10.45 -3.05 9.98
CA LYS A 144 -11.42 -3.88 9.24
C LYS A 144 -12.83 -3.26 9.20
N HIS A 145 -13.28 -2.70 10.32
CA HIS A 145 -14.59 -2.06 10.42
C HIS A 145 -14.66 -0.68 9.73
N ARG A 146 -13.51 -0.06 9.45
CA ARG A 146 -13.42 1.27 8.84
C ARG A 146 -13.69 1.25 7.32
N TRP A 147 -13.39 0.15 6.62
CA TRP A 147 -13.50 0.06 5.17
C TRP A 147 -14.81 0.58 4.58
N PRO A 148 -16.01 0.20 5.11
CA PRO A 148 -17.26 0.74 4.59
C PRO A 148 -17.40 2.26 4.76
N GLY A 149 -16.91 2.80 5.88
CA GLY A 149 -16.89 4.23 6.14
C GLY A 149 -15.91 4.97 5.25
N TYR A 150 -14.71 4.40 5.07
CA TYR A 150 -13.68 4.95 4.21
C TYR A 150 -14.14 5.09 2.75
N MET A 151 -14.79 4.06 2.20
CA MET A 151 -15.38 4.14 0.85
C MET A 151 -16.51 5.16 0.75
N ARG A 152 -17.36 5.28 1.78
CA ARG A 152 -18.42 6.32 1.83
C ARG A 152 -17.84 7.73 1.87
N ASP A 153 -16.75 7.93 2.60
CA ASP A 153 -16.07 9.22 2.64
C ASP A 153 -15.51 9.58 1.27
N MET A 154 -14.79 8.67 0.60
CA MET A 154 -14.32 8.89 -0.77
C MET A 154 -15.48 9.23 -1.72
N CYS A 155 -16.59 8.49 -1.65
CA CYS A 155 -17.76 8.77 -2.48
C CYS A 155 -18.31 10.19 -2.24
N ARG A 156 -18.36 10.64 -0.97
CA ARG A 156 -18.84 12.00 -0.62
C ARG A 156 -17.89 13.11 -1.04
N LEU A 157 -16.58 12.83 -1.06
CA LEU A 157 -15.56 13.80 -1.45
C LEU A 157 -15.50 14.01 -2.95
N LEU A 158 -15.93 13.04 -3.76
CA LEU A 158 -15.99 13.17 -5.20
C LEU A 158 -17.01 14.22 -5.63
N ARG A 159 -16.63 15.05 -6.58
CA ARG A 159 -17.60 15.85 -7.34
C ARG A 159 -18.44 14.95 -8.25
N PRO A 160 -19.63 15.38 -8.72
CA PRO A 160 -20.35 14.66 -9.77
C PRO A 160 -19.46 14.40 -10.99
N GLY A 161 -19.38 13.13 -11.41
CA GLY A 161 -18.49 12.69 -12.50
C GLY A 161 -17.02 12.51 -12.10
N GLY A 162 -16.67 12.61 -10.83
CA GLY A 162 -15.36 12.26 -10.30
C GLY A 162 -15.19 10.74 -10.15
N TRP A 163 -13.95 10.30 -9.97
CA TRP A 163 -13.57 8.89 -9.93
C TRP A 163 -12.72 8.53 -8.73
N VAL A 164 -12.89 7.33 -8.22
CA VAL A 164 -12.00 6.70 -7.23
C VAL A 164 -11.21 5.58 -7.90
N GLN A 165 -9.92 5.50 -7.61
CA GLN A 165 -9.09 4.34 -7.90
C GLN A 165 -8.52 3.80 -6.61
N THR A 166 -8.75 2.51 -6.32
CA THR A 166 -8.10 1.81 -5.21
C THR A 166 -7.28 0.65 -5.76
N VAL A 167 -6.09 0.43 -5.19
CA VAL A 167 -5.19 -0.67 -5.54
C VAL A 167 -4.74 -1.35 -4.26
N GLU A 168 -5.02 -2.65 -4.12
CA GLU A 168 -4.64 -3.41 -2.93
C GLU A 168 -4.09 -4.78 -3.27
N LEU A 169 -3.09 -5.22 -2.51
CA LEU A 169 -2.60 -6.59 -2.55
C LEU A 169 -3.51 -7.53 -1.77
N TYR A 170 -3.65 -8.72 -2.30
CA TYR A 170 -4.10 -9.87 -1.53
C TYR A 170 -2.87 -10.55 -0.92
N TYR A 171 -2.66 -10.34 0.39
CA TYR A 171 -1.42 -10.71 1.09
C TYR A 171 -1.27 -12.23 1.35
N ILE A 172 -1.83 -13.06 0.49
CA ILE A 172 -1.60 -14.51 0.50
C ILE A 172 -0.97 -14.92 -0.81
N ILE A 173 0.24 -15.45 -0.72
CA ILE A 173 1.03 -15.86 -1.88
C ILE A 173 0.30 -16.99 -2.60
N GLN A 174 0.25 -16.90 -3.91
CA GLN A 174 -0.38 -17.85 -4.81
C GLN A 174 0.66 -18.51 -5.74
N SER A 175 0.31 -19.63 -6.32
CA SER A 175 1.15 -20.37 -7.26
C SER A 175 0.31 -21.01 -8.35
N ASP A 176 0.79 -20.94 -9.60
CA ASP A 176 0.19 -21.62 -10.75
C ASP A 176 0.82 -23.01 -11.02
N SER A 177 1.80 -23.43 -10.20
CA SER A 177 2.51 -24.70 -10.43
C SER A 177 1.86 -25.91 -9.77
N GLY A 178 1.08 -25.70 -8.71
CA GLY A 178 0.62 -26.77 -7.81
C GLY A 178 1.73 -27.34 -6.90
N LEU A 179 2.95 -26.78 -6.93
CA LEU A 179 4.08 -27.24 -6.12
C LEU A 179 4.18 -26.53 -4.77
N LEU A 180 3.54 -25.37 -4.62
CA LEU A 180 3.51 -24.63 -3.35
C LEU A 180 2.62 -25.37 -2.34
N THR A 181 3.18 -25.70 -1.19
CA THR A 181 2.48 -26.43 -0.11
C THR A 181 2.62 -25.72 1.23
N ASP A 182 1.82 -26.11 2.21
CA ASP A 182 1.88 -25.55 3.58
C ASP A 182 3.25 -25.76 4.26
N GLY A 183 4.08 -26.67 3.77
CA GLY A 183 5.44 -26.90 4.24
C GLY A 183 6.44 -25.81 3.83
N HIS A 184 6.11 -24.97 2.83
CA HIS A 184 6.97 -23.89 2.39
C HIS A 184 6.96 -22.71 3.37
N ALA A 185 8.11 -22.09 3.55
CA ALA A 185 8.25 -20.89 4.38
C ALA A 185 7.38 -19.73 3.87
N LEU A 186 7.18 -19.62 2.55
CA LEU A 186 6.25 -18.69 1.91
C LEU A 186 4.81 -18.83 2.41
N MET A 187 4.33 -20.08 2.55
CA MET A 187 2.98 -20.33 3.05
C MET A 187 2.89 -20.13 4.57
N GLN A 188 3.94 -20.49 5.31
CA GLN A 188 4.03 -20.21 6.75
C GLN A 188 3.99 -18.70 7.00
N TRP A 189 4.74 -17.91 6.20
CA TRP A 189 4.70 -16.46 6.26
C TRP A 189 3.29 -15.91 5.95
N SER A 190 2.67 -16.33 4.83
CA SER A 190 1.33 -15.89 4.45
C SER A 190 0.28 -16.19 5.53
N ASN A 191 0.34 -17.38 6.12
CA ASN A 191 -0.58 -17.79 7.17
C ASN A 191 -0.31 -17.01 8.47
N GLY A 192 0.96 -16.82 8.84
CA GLY A 192 1.37 -16.03 10.01
C GLY A 192 0.90 -14.58 9.88
N TYR A 193 1.17 -13.93 8.74
CA TYR A 193 0.74 -12.57 8.48
C TYR A 193 -0.78 -12.44 8.54
N ARG A 194 -1.51 -13.31 7.85
CA ARG A 194 -2.97 -13.33 7.91
C ARG A 194 -3.48 -13.49 9.34
N TYR A 195 -2.95 -14.46 10.08
CA TYR A 195 -3.40 -14.74 11.45
C TYR A 195 -3.13 -13.56 12.39
N SER A 196 -1.95 -12.92 12.29
CA SER A 196 -1.59 -11.78 13.13
C SER A 196 -2.43 -10.53 12.84
N MET A 197 -2.96 -10.40 11.61
CA MET A 197 -3.71 -9.21 11.17
C MET A 197 -5.24 -9.39 11.26
N ASP A 198 -5.76 -10.61 11.22
CA ASP A 198 -7.21 -10.91 11.01
C ASP A 198 -8.14 -10.40 12.14
N SER A 199 -7.58 -10.07 13.31
CA SER A 199 -8.36 -9.54 14.45
C SER A 199 -8.90 -8.13 14.19
N ASP A 200 -8.11 -7.26 13.57
CA ASP A 200 -8.42 -5.83 13.42
C ASP A 200 -8.12 -5.27 12.01
N ARG A 201 -7.46 -6.01 11.14
CA ARG A 201 -7.17 -5.67 9.73
C ARG A 201 -7.74 -6.73 8.80
N ASP A 202 -7.83 -6.42 7.53
CA ASP A 202 -8.17 -7.41 6.51
C ASP A 202 -7.06 -7.49 5.44
N PRO A 203 -6.11 -8.44 5.58
CA PRO A 203 -5.07 -8.65 4.57
C PRO A 203 -5.60 -9.16 3.23
N ARG A 204 -6.92 -9.36 3.13
CA ARG A 204 -7.63 -9.77 1.91
C ARG A 204 -8.57 -8.69 1.39
N ALA A 205 -8.45 -7.44 1.90
CA ALA A 205 -9.34 -6.33 1.55
C ALA A 205 -9.47 -6.13 0.03
N GLY A 206 -8.38 -6.35 -0.71
CA GLY A 206 -8.37 -6.26 -2.17
C GLY A 206 -9.48 -7.05 -2.87
N ARG A 207 -9.91 -8.18 -2.31
CA ARG A 207 -11.00 -9.02 -2.89
C ARG A 207 -12.39 -8.41 -2.76
N ASN A 208 -12.56 -7.46 -1.86
CA ASN A 208 -13.85 -6.90 -1.49
C ASN A 208 -14.03 -5.44 -1.95
N LEU A 209 -13.00 -4.83 -2.57
CA LEU A 209 -13.00 -3.42 -2.92
C LEU A 209 -14.18 -3.02 -3.79
N GLY A 210 -14.44 -3.76 -4.87
CA GLY A 210 -15.55 -3.44 -5.75
C GLY A 210 -16.91 -3.51 -5.06
N GLN A 211 -17.12 -4.50 -4.19
CA GLN A 211 -18.37 -4.57 -3.42
C GLN A 211 -18.48 -3.42 -2.41
N LEU A 212 -17.38 -3.05 -1.76
CA LEU A 212 -17.34 -1.91 -0.84
C LEU A 212 -17.64 -0.59 -1.56
N MET A 213 -17.08 -0.40 -2.76
CA MET A 213 -17.36 0.76 -3.61
C MET A 213 -18.83 0.84 -4.01
N ARG A 214 -19.43 -0.24 -4.50
CA ARG A 214 -20.86 -0.30 -4.87
C ARG A 214 -21.75 0.00 -3.64
N ASN A 215 -21.42 -0.57 -2.50
CA ASN A 215 -22.16 -0.33 -1.24
C ASN A 215 -22.03 1.12 -0.74
N ALA A 216 -20.97 1.82 -1.12
CA ALA A 216 -20.78 3.23 -0.82
C ALA A 216 -21.54 4.18 -1.75
N GLY A 217 -22.14 3.66 -2.83
CA GLY A 217 -22.88 4.43 -3.83
C GLY A 217 -22.06 4.85 -5.05
N LEU A 218 -20.85 4.29 -5.24
CA LEU A 218 -20.09 4.50 -6.47
C LEU A 218 -20.69 3.69 -7.61
N GLU A 219 -20.81 4.33 -8.77
CA GLU A 219 -21.31 3.74 -10.00
C GLU A 219 -20.15 3.36 -10.94
N ASP A 220 -20.41 2.62 -12.01
CA ASP A 220 -19.44 2.22 -13.03
C ASP A 220 -18.18 1.53 -12.45
N VAL A 221 -18.35 0.75 -11.38
CA VAL A 221 -17.25 0.06 -10.69
C VAL A 221 -16.67 -1.03 -11.58
N ASN A 222 -15.44 -0.82 -12.05
CA ASN A 222 -14.68 -1.79 -12.83
C ASN A 222 -13.56 -2.41 -11.96
N GLU A 223 -13.51 -3.72 -11.94
CA GLU A 223 -12.54 -4.48 -11.15
C GLU A 223 -11.60 -5.24 -12.10
N VAL A 224 -10.30 -5.10 -11.89
CA VAL A 224 -9.27 -5.82 -12.63
C VAL A 224 -8.33 -6.48 -11.63
N THR A 225 -8.06 -7.77 -11.81
CA THR A 225 -7.08 -8.48 -10.98
C THR A 225 -5.84 -8.77 -11.81
N TYR A 226 -4.71 -8.26 -11.36
CA TYR A 226 -3.40 -8.60 -11.90
C TYR A 226 -2.77 -9.72 -11.09
N ARG A 227 -2.14 -10.67 -11.77
CA ARG A 227 -1.25 -11.64 -11.12
C ARG A 227 0.14 -11.03 -11.08
N LEU A 228 0.46 -10.29 -10.03
CA LEU A 228 1.77 -9.66 -9.87
C LEU A 228 2.82 -10.76 -9.62
N PRO A 229 3.68 -11.10 -10.60
CA PRO A 229 4.58 -12.23 -10.48
C PRO A 229 5.70 -11.93 -9.47
N ILE A 230 6.19 -13.00 -8.84
CA ILE A 230 7.39 -13.00 -8.00
C ILE A 230 8.43 -13.83 -8.73
N GLY A 231 9.51 -13.19 -9.16
CA GLY A 231 10.54 -13.81 -10.01
C GLY A 231 10.18 -13.93 -11.49
N GLY A 232 11.17 -14.22 -12.31
CA GLY A 232 11.10 -14.19 -13.78
C GLY A 232 10.52 -15.45 -14.44
N TRP A 233 9.49 -16.08 -13.88
CA TRP A 233 8.93 -17.33 -14.37
C TRP A 233 7.94 -17.17 -15.54
N SER A 234 7.41 -15.98 -15.76
CA SER A 234 6.42 -15.75 -16.82
C SER A 234 6.99 -15.96 -18.21
N THR A 235 6.19 -16.52 -19.13
CA THR A 235 6.52 -16.61 -20.54
C THR A 235 6.28 -15.30 -21.29
N ASP A 236 5.42 -14.44 -20.77
CA ASP A 236 5.22 -13.09 -21.28
C ASP A 236 6.43 -12.21 -20.90
N PRO A 237 7.10 -11.56 -21.87
CA PRO A 237 8.32 -10.80 -21.60
C PRO A 237 8.12 -9.64 -20.61
N LYS A 238 6.99 -8.93 -20.69
CA LYS A 238 6.66 -7.84 -19.78
C LYS A 238 6.48 -8.36 -18.36
N MET A 239 5.64 -9.39 -18.19
CA MET A 239 5.37 -9.97 -16.88
C MET A 239 6.60 -10.67 -16.28
N ARG A 240 7.49 -11.20 -17.11
CA ARG A 240 8.80 -11.72 -16.65
C ARG A 240 9.63 -10.60 -16.05
N HIS A 241 9.79 -9.49 -16.76
CA HIS A 241 10.54 -8.34 -16.27
C HIS A 241 9.92 -7.74 -15.00
N VAL A 242 8.59 -7.56 -14.98
CA VAL A 242 7.88 -7.15 -13.76
C VAL A 242 8.18 -8.09 -12.59
N GLY A 243 8.17 -9.40 -12.83
CA GLY A 243 8.47 -10.40 -11.79
C GLY A 243 9.91 -10.35 -11.29
N GLU A 244 10.87 -10.12 -12.17
CA GLU A 244 12.28 -9.93 -11.82
C GLU A 244 12.48 -8.71 -10.92
N LEU A 245 11.91 -7.57 -11.28
CA LEU A 245 11.91 -6.36 -10.45
C LEU A 245 11.18 -6.59 -9.11
N ASN A 246 10.01 -7.25 -9.15
CA ASN A 246 9.23 -7.49 -7.95
C ASN A 246 9.86 -8.48 -6.97
N LEU A 247 10.82 -9.30 -7.39
CA LEU A 247 11.47 -10.28 -6.50
C LEU A 247 12.23 -9.59 -5.36
N GLU A 248 12.91 -8.49 -5.63
CA GLU A 248 13.59 -7.68 -4.62
C GLU A 248 12.60 -6.98 -3.69
N ASN A 249 11.60 -6.28 -4.24
CA ASN A 249 10.53 -5.65 -3.49
C ASN A 249 9.80 -6.67 -2.59
N PHE A 250 9.48 -7.85 -3.13
CA PHE A 250 8.83 -8.92 -2.39
C PHE A 250 9.69 -9.42 -1.23
N GLY A 251 10.99 -9.64 -1.47
CA GLY A 251 11.94 -10.05 -0.45
C GLY A 251 12.02 -9.07 0.72
N ALA A 252 12.07 -7.77 0.45
CA ALA A 252 12.05 -6.73 1.46
C ALA A 252 10.69 -6.63 2.18
N MET A 253 9.57 -6.81 1.44
CA MET A 253 8.22 -6.85 1.99
C MET A 253 8.04 -7.96 3.03
N LEU A 254 8.63 -9.15 2.79
CA LEU A 254 8.56 -10.26 3.75
C LEU A 254 9.12 -9.86 5.12
N ASP A 255 10.21 -9.09 5.16
CA ASP A 255 10.80 -8.60 6.40
C ASP A 255 9.97 -7.48 7.02
N SER A 256 9.67 -6.44 6.25
CA SER A 256 8.98 -5.24 6.74
C SER A 256 7.60 -5.54 7.32
N LEU A 257 6.84 -6.43 6.69
CA LEU A 257 5.49 -6.77 7.14
C LEU A 257 5.46 -7.87 8.21
N ALA A 258 6.57 -8.58 8.47
CA ALA A 258 6.61 -9.62 9.50
C ALA A 258 7.15 -9.12 10.83
N VAL A 259 8.12 -8.19 10.83
CA VAL A 259 8.89 -7.87 12.01
C VAL A 259 8.03 -7.49 13.22
N TRP A 260 7.11 -6.56 13.09
CA TRP A 260 6.25 -6.17 14.20
C TRP A 260 5.17 -7.23 14.51
N PRO A 261 4.31 -7.63 13.54
CA PRO A 261 3.17 -8.48 13.87
C PRO A 261 3.59 -9.90 14.31
N PHE A 262 4.70 -10.45 13.82
CA PHE A 262 5.11 -11.79 14.23
C PHE A 262 5.75 -11.78 15.59
N ILE A 263 6.50 -10.74 15.94
CA ILE A 263 7.12 -10.63 17.26
C ILE A 263 6.09 -10.20 18.31
N GLU A 264 5.33 -9.13 18.06
CA GLU A 264 4.45 -8.54 19.07
C GLU A 264 3.09 -9.25 19.20
N LYS A 265 2.55 -9.82 18.10
CA LYS A 265 1.24 -10.52 18.17
C LYS A 265 1.35 -12.03 18.21
N LEU A 266 2.36 -12.62 17.57
CA LEU A 266 2.55 -14.08 17.55
C LEU A 266 3.62 -14.55 18.54
N GLU A 267 4.28 -13.63 19.27
CA GLU A 267 5.30 -13.90 20.27
C GLU A 267 6.51 -14.69 19.73
N TRP A 268 6.83 -14.49 18.45
CA TRP A 268 8.00 -15.13 17.84
C TRP A 268 9.28 -14.37 18.23
N SER A 269 10.38 -15.10 18.37
CA SER A 269 11.68 -14.45 18.53
C SER A 269 12.14 -13.79 17.21
N LYS A 270 13.02 -12.78 17.30
CA LYS A 270 13.69 -12.18 16.14
C LYS A 270 14.34 -13.24 15.24
N ASP A 271 15.01 -14.22 15.84
CA ASP A 271 15.70 -15.29 15.11
C ASP A 271 14.70 -16.18 14.34
N GLN A 272 13.54 -16.45 14.91
CA GLN A 272 12.49 -17.22 14.22
C GLN A 272 11.94 -16.45 13.00
N VAL A 273 11.69 -15.14 13.15
CA VAL A 273 11.24 -14.30 12.05
C VAL A 273 12.31 -14.22 10.96
N ALA A 274 13.57 -13.95 11.33
CA ALA A 274 14.69 -13.87 10.40
C ALA A 274 14.91 -15.20 9.65
N ALA A 275 14.83 -16.34 10.34
CA ALA A 275 14.95 -17.65 9.71
C ALA A 275 13.81 -17.94 8.72
N LEU A 276 12.57 -17.58 9.08
CA LEU A 276 11.41 -17.74 8.20
C LEU A 276 11.55 -16.88 6.95
N THR A 277 11.83 -15.57 7.10
CA THR A 277 11.91 -14.64 5.95
C THR A 277 13.11 -14.94 5.06
N CYS A 278 14.26 -15.37 5.63
CA CYS A 278 15.42 -15.84 4.87
C CYS A 278 15.04 -17.04 3.99
N LYS A 279 14.41 -18.06 4.58
CA LYS A 279 13.97 -19.25 3.84
C LYS A 279 12.91 -18.92 2.80
N ALA A 280 11.96 -18.06 3.10
CA ALA A 280 10.92 -17.62 2.17
C ALA A 280 11.52 -16.86 0.97
N ARG A 281 12.54 -16.02 1.18
CA ARG A 281 13.30 -15.36 0.09
C ARG A 281 14.02 -16.36 -0.80
N GLU A 282 14.64 -17.40 -0.25
CA GLU A 282 15.26 -18.45 -1.07
C GLU A 282 14.24 -19.25 -1.89
N GLU A 283 13.10 -19.61 -1.28
CA GLU A 283 12.00 -20.27 -1.99
C GLU A 283 11.41 -19.38 -3.10
N ALA A 284 11.35 -18.06 -2.90
CA ALA A 284 10.83 -17.11 -3.89
C ALA A 284 11.67 -17.06 -5.18
N LYS A 285 12.94 -17.46 -5.13
CA LYS A 285 13.84 -17.54 -6.31
C LYS A 285 13.55 -18.76 -7.19
N ASP A 286 12.82 -19.76 -6.68
CA ASP A 286 12.49 -20.97 -7.45
C ASP A 286 11.37 -20.69 -8.46
N THR A 287 11.76 -20.39 -9.70
CA THR A 287 10.82 -20.10 -10.80
C THR A 287 9.87 -21.25 -11.12
N ARG A 288 10.16 -22.48 -10.70
CA ARG A 288 9.26 -23.64 -10.88
C ARG A 288 7.98 -23.49 -10.05
N LEU A 289 8.04 -22.74 -8.93
CA LEU A 289 6.88 -22.47 -8.09
C LEU A 289 5.85 -21.54 -8.76
N LYS A 290 6.23 -20.76 -9.77
CA LYS A 290 5.36 -19.82 -10.49
C LYS A 290 4.52 -18.95 -9.54
N LEU A 291 5.23 -18.25 -8.65
CA LEU A 291 4.64 -17.48 -7.56
C LEU A 291 4.07 -16.15 -8.05
N TYR A 292 2.99 -15.72 -7.45
CA TYR A 292 2.42 -14.38 -7.67
C TYR A 292 1.60 -13.93 -6.45
N MET A 293 1.35 -12.62 -6.38
CA MET A 293 0.34 -12.04 -5.49
C MET A 293 -0.77 -11.41 -6.33
N PRO A 294 -2.04 -11.71 -6.02
CA PRO A 294 -3.16 -10.97 -6.64
C PRO A 294 -3.14 -9.50 -6.21
N LEU A 295 -3.25 -8.62 -7.20
CA LEU A 295 -3.29 -7.17 -7.05
C LEU A 295 -4.60 -6.66 -7.63
#